data_7bbcbc342b3f66367dd0e76a55636326
#
_entry.id   7bbcbc342b3f66367dd0e76a55636326
#
_cell.length_a   1.000
_cell.length_b   1.000
_cell.length_c   1.000
_cell.angle_alpha   90.00
_cell.angle_beta   90.00
_cell.angle_gamma   90.00
#
_symmetry.space_group_name_H-M   'P 1'
#
loop_
_entity.id
_entity.type
_entity.pdbx_description
1 polymer ?
#
loop_
_entity_poly.entity_id
_entity_poly.type
_entity_poly.pdbx_seq_one_letter_code
_entity_poly.pdbx_strand_id
1 'polypeptide(L)'
;MKISELFYSIQGEGKRAGRPSFFIRTNHCNLRCKFPGGNLCDTYYTSWEPDDLRNLGELNLDDIIAEYKKIKCCDIVITGGEPTMNANDLSDLCQKLKESNPDSFITIETNGTYFGDFIKYSELISISPKLKSSVPLGTEYEKMHEKNRLNFETFIKFNLLKENYLIDIQWKFVFTSEKDIKEIREIQSAVGFKDSDIYLMPEGITAEDLNSKRLETIEVCIKNNFNYTDRLHILAWGNKRGV
;
A
#
# COMPACT_ATOMS: atom_id res chain seq x y z
N MET A 1 18.87 -3.53 0.15
CA MET A 1 17.42 -3.80 0.31
C MET A 1 16.97 -4.94 -0.59
N LYS A 2 16.07 -5.79 -0.10
CA LYS A 2 15.45 -6.81 -0.97
C LYS A 2 14.36 -6.18 -1.84
N ILE A 3 14.55 -6.19 -3.14
CA ILE A 3 13.68 -5.56 -4.14
C ILE A 3 13.03 -6.66 -5.00
N SER A 4 11.73 -6.51 -5.22
CA SER A 4 10.99 -7.35 -6.16
C SER A 4 11.02 -6.76 -7.56
N GLU A 5 10.72 -5.46 -7.69
CA GLU A 5 10.61 -4.79 -8.99
C GLU A 5 11.01 -3.31 -8.90
N LEU A 6 11.56 -2.80 -10.01
CA LEU A 6 11.73 -1.37 -10.29
C LEU A 6 11.08 -1.10 -11.65
N PHE A 7 10.11 -0.19 -11.72
CA PHE A 7 9.38 0.08 -12.96
C PHE A 7 8.78 1.48 -13.00
N TYR A 8 8.47 1.96 -14.19
CA TYR A 8 7.80 3.24 -14.41
C TYR A 8 6.40 3.00 -14.97
N SER A 9 5.40 3.51 -14.28
CA SER A 9 4.00 3.29 -14.64
C SER A 9 3.12 4.42 -14.11
N ILE A 10 1.81 4.19 -14.11
CA ILE A 10 0.82 5.09 -13.51
C ILE A 10 0.47 4.63 -12.10
N GLN A 11 0.42 5.55 -11.12
CA GLN A 11 -0.19 5.24 -9.83
C GLN A 11 -1.67 4.89 -10.04
N GLY A 12 -2.04 3.66 -9.69
CA GLY A 12 -3.39 3.13 -9.94
C GLY A 12 -4.40 3.42 -8.84
N GLU A 13 -3.96 3.87 -7.66
CA GLU A 13 -4.75 3.84 -6.42
C GLU A 13 -4.61 5.12 -5.57
N GLY A 14 -5.68 5.44 -4.81
CA GLY A 14 -5.66 6.51 -3.81
C GLY A 14 -5.55 7.92 -4.38
N LYS A 15 -5.10 8.85 -3.55
CA LYS A 15 -5.02 10.31 -3.86
C LYS A 15 -4.19 10.64 -5.09
N ARG A 16 -3.22 9.81 -5.41
CA ARG A 16 -2.28 10.04 -6.53
C ARG A 16 -2.63 9.23 -7.78
N ALA A 17 -3.81 8.60 -7.82
CA ALA A 17 -4.25 7.84 -9.00
C ALA A 17 -4.17 8.67 -10.28
N GLY A 18 -3.61 8.08 -11.36
CA GLY A 18 -3.38 8.75 -12.63
C GLY A 18 -2.03 9.46 -12.76
N ARG A 19 -1.19 9.49 -11.72
CA ARG A 19 0.15 10.14 -11.79
C ARG A 19 1.19 9.16 -12.33
N PRO A 20 1.95 9.53 -13.38
CA PRO A 20 3.14 8.79 -13.79
C PRO A 20 4.14 8.73 -12.63
N SER A 21 4.55 7.53 -12.23
CA SER A 21 5.36 7.33 -11.03
C SER A 21 6.42 6.25 -11.25
N PHE A 22 7.57 6.45 -10.64
CA PHE A 22 8.59 5.40 -10.50
C PHE A 22 8.28 4.54 -9.28
N PHE A 23 8.08 3.25 -9.51
CA PHE A 23 7.76 2.29 -8.46
C PHE A 23 9.00 1.56 -7.99
N ILE A 24 9.18 1.53 -6.67
CA ILE A 24 10.16 0.70 -5.96
C ILE A 24 9.37 -0.31 -5.14
N ARG A 25 9.26 -1.53 -5.65
CA ARG A 25 8.55 -2.62 -4.97
C ARG A 25 9.51 -3.47 -4.17
N THR A 26 9.43 -3.35 -2.83
CA THR A 26 10.23 -4.19 -1.93
C THR A 26 9.71 -5.63 -1.90
N ASN A 27 10.59 -6.55 -1.54
CA ASN A 27 10.24 -7.95 -1.33
C ASN A 27 10.02 -8.23 0.17
N HIS A 28 9.31 -9.30 0.48
CA HIS A 28 8.83 -9.73 1.80
C HIS A 28 7.72 -8.87 2.42
N CYS A 29 6.84 -9.55 3.13
CA CYS A 29 5.75 -8.96 3.91
C CYS A 29 5.60 -9.73 5.23
N ASN A 30 5.23 -9.03 6.29
CA ASN A 30 4.89 -9.64 7.58
C ASN A 30 3.49 -10.29 7.59
N LEU A 31 2.72 -10.13 6.52
CA LEU A 31 1.36 -10.65 6.37
C LEU A 31 1.22 -11.58 5.16
N ARG A 32 0.17 -12.40 5.18
CA ARG A 32 -0.24 -13.29 4.08
C ARG A 32 -1.73 -13.09 3.82
N CYS A 33 -2.06 -12.11 2.96
CA CYS A 33 -3.47 -11.81 2.68
C CYS A 33 -4.08 -12.84 1.73
N LYS A 34 -5.30 -13.29 2.09
CA LYS A 34 -6.17 -14.11 1.24
C LYS A 34 -7.59 -13.64 1.44
N PHE A 35 -8.25 -13.25 0.37
CA PHE A 35 -9.58 -12.66 0.39
C PHE A 35 -10.70 -13.70 0.18
N PRO A 36 -11.95 -13.36 0.51
CA PRO A 36 -13.10 -14.17 0.14
C PRO A 36 -13.13 -14.42 -1.38
N GLY A 37 -13.43 -15.65 -1.78
CA GLY A 37 -13.32 -16.06 -3.19
C GLY A 37 -11.99 -16.71 -3.55
N GLY A 38 -10.99 -16.63 -2.66
CA GLY A 38 -9.72 -17.34 -2.81
C GLY A 38 -8.57 -16.52 -3.39
N ASN A 39 -8.82 -15.26 -3.79
CA ASN A 39 -7.77 -14.37 -4.28
C ASN A 39 -6.71 -14.15 -3.21
N LEU A 40 -5.46 -14.36 -3.56
CA LEU A 40 -4.31 -13.93 -2.77
C LEU A 40 -4.08 -12.42 -2.97
N CYS A 41 -3.14 -11.87 -2.20
CA CYS A 41 -2.62 -10.53 -2.47
C CYS A 41 -2.20 -10.42 -3.96
N ASP A 42 -2.52 -9.32 -4.62
CA ASP A 42 -2.13 -9.04 -6.02
C ASP A 42 -0.63 -9.11 -6.26
N THR A 43 0.13 -8.87 -5.20
CA THR A 43 1.59 -8.99 -5.17
C THR A 43 2.03 -10.22 -4.35
N TYR A 44 1.33 -11.34 -4.49
CA TYR A 44 1.58 -12.58 -3.75
C TYR A 44 3.05 -13.04 -3.81
N TYR A 45 3.74 -12.75 -4.90
CA TYR A 45 5.16 -13.05 -5.10
C TYR A 45 6.12 -12.26 -4.19
N THR A 46 5.62 -11.29 -3.43
CA THR A 46 6.39 -10.59 -2.38
C THR A 46 6.08 -11.12 -0.98
N SER A 47 5.07 -11.95 -0.83
CA SER A 47 4.58 -12.41 0.47
C SER A 47 4.44 -13.93 0.57
N TRP A 48 3.65 -14.54 -0.31
CA TRP A 48 3.44 -15.99 -0.35
C TRP A 48 4.61 -16.73 -1.00
N GLU A 49 5.21 -16.14 -2.03
CA GLU A 49 6.30 -16.70 -2.83
C GLU A 49 7.49 -15.73 -2.93
N PRO A 50 8.06 -15.29 -1.78
CA PRO A 50 9.10 -14.23 -1.79
C PRO A 50 10.41 -14.68 -2.48
N ASP A 51 10.61 -15.98 -2.70
CA ASP A 51 11.75 -16.55 -3.41
C ASP A 51 11.51 -16.73 -4.92
N ASP A 52 10.42 -16.14 -5.46
CA ASP A 52 10.16 -16.13 -6.91
C ASP A 52 11.38 -15.58 -7.67
N LEU A 53 11.90 -16.36 -8.62
CA LEU A 53 13.12 -16.03 -9.38
C LEU A 53 13.00 -14.77 -10.25
N ARG A 54 11.79 -14.25 -10.43
CA ARG A 54 11.54 -12.98 -11.13
C ARG A 54 11.75 -11.75 -10.23
N ASN A 55 11.91 -11.94 -8.92
CA ASN A 55 12.29 -10.85 -8.03
C ASN A 55 13.75 -10.46 -8.25
N LEU A 56 14.05 -9.15 -8.20
CA LEU A 56 15.40 -8.63 -8.48
C LEU A 56 16.43 -9.03 -7.41
N GLY A 57 15.97 -9.43 -6.22
CA GLY A 57 16.84 -9.84 -5.12
C GLY A 57 17.39 -8.66 -4.31
N GLU A 58 18.61 -8.81 -3.80
CA GLU A 58 19.27 -7.78 -2.98
C GLU A 58 19.92 -6.73 -3.89
N LEU A 59 19.48 -5.47 -3.76
CA LEU A 59 20.10 -4.32 -4.44
C LEU A 59 20.68 -3.36 -3.40
N ASN A 60 21.82 -2.73 -3.73
CA ASN A 60 22.28 -1.58 -2.96
C ASN A 60 21.46 -0.32 -3.32
N LEU A 61 21.49 0.69 -2.45
CA LEU A 61 20.67 1.89 -2.64
C LEU A 61 21.11 2.69 -3.86
N ASP A 62 22.40 2.71 -4.18
CA ASP A 62 22.94 3.47 -5.30
C ASP A 62 22.50 2.88 -6.65
N ASP A 63 22.32 1.57 -6.75
CA ASP A 63 21.74 0.93 -7.94
C ASP A 63 20.28 1.35 -8.14
N ILE A 64 19.49 1.41 -7.06
CA ILE A 64 18.09 1.87 -7.12
C ILE A 64 18.04 3.34 -7.58
N ILE A 65 18.89 4.20 -7.05
CA ILE A 65 19.00 5.61 -7.45
C ILE A 65 19.44 5.74 -8.91
N ALA A 66 20.37 4.88 -9.36
CA ALA A 66 20.81 4.88 -10.77
C ALA A 66 19.66 4.52 -11.73
N GLU A 67 18.80 3.57 -11.38
CA GLU A 67 17.60 3.25 -12.17
C GLU A 67 16.60 4.41 -12.17
N TYR A 68 16.33 5.02 -11.02
CA TYR A 68 15.46 6.20 -10.92
C TYR A 68 15.94 7.36 -11.83
N LYS A 69 17.24 7.65 -11.84
CA LYS A 69 17.83 8.73 -12.65
C LYS A 69 17.68 8.56 -14.16
N LYS A 70 17.42 7.35 -14.64
CA LYS A 70 17.13 7.10 -16.06
C LYS A 70 15.75 7.61 -16.48
N ILE A 71 14.89 7.87 -15.49
CA ILE A 71 13.47 8.21 -15.68
C ILE A 71 13.27 9.67 -15.27
N LYS A 72 12.73 10.50 -16.17
CA LYS A 72 12.38 11.88 -15.86
C LYS A 72 11.02 11.96 -15.18
N CYS A 73 10.97 11.57 -13.92
CA CYS A 73 9.74 11.52 -13.11
C CYS A 73 10.00 12.13 -11.72
N CYS A 74 9.05 12.93 -11.23
CA CYS A 74 9.11 13.47 -9.88
C CYS A 74 8.34 12.62 -8.86
N ASP A 75 7.35 11.85 -9.28
CA ASP A 75 6.57 10.99 -8.38
C ASP A 75 7.24 9.63 -8.20
N ILE A 76 7.43 9.23 -6.94
CA ILE A 76 8.03 7.95 -6.54
C ILE A 76 7.05 7.25 -5.60
N VAL A 77 6.79 5.98 -5.87
CA VAL A 77 5.96 5.13 -5.02
C VAL A 77 6.81 3.98 -4.47
N ILE A 78 7.02 3.98 -3.17
CA ILE A 78 7.70 2.88 -2.48
C ILE A 78 6.61 1.98 -1.89
N THR A 79 6.54 0.76 -2.38
CA THR A 79 5.49 -0.22 -2.09
C THR A 79 6.10 -1.62 -1.98
N GLY A 80 5.31 -2.66 -2.10
CA GLY A 80 5.84 -4.01 -2.23
C GLY A 80 5.10 -5.03 -1.41
N GLY A 81 5.83 -5.89 -0.72
CA GLY A 81 5.29 -6.67 0.39
C GLY A 81 4.92 -5.74 1.53
N GLU A 82 5.91 -5.42 2.38
CA GLU A 82 5.77 -4.35 3.38
C GLU A 82 7.10 -3.58 3.49
N PRO A 83 7.19 -2.40 2.88
CA PRO A 83 8.45 -1.65 2.80
C PRO A 83 8.95 -1.17 4.17
N THR A 84 8.05 -0.97 5.13
CA THR A 84 8.40 -0.43 6.46
C THR A 84 8.96 -1.47 7.43
N MET A 85 9.00 -2.76 7.06
CA MET A 85 9.65 -3.80 7.87
C MET A 85 11.13 -3.52 8.14
N ASN A 86 11.80 -2.87 7.20
CA ASN A 86 13.17 -2.39 7.35
C ASN A 86 13.20 -0.85 7.31
N ALA A 87 12.73 -0.24 8.39
CA ALA A 87 12.52 1.20 8.46
C ALA A 87 13.82 2.01 8.28
N ASN A 88 14.97 1.47 8.69
CA ASN A 88 16.27 2.15 8.53
C ASN A 88 16.68 2.22 7.06
N ASP A 89 16.72 1.07 6.36
CA ASP A 89 17.04 1.04 4.92
C ASP A 89 16.05 1.89 4.11
N LEU A 90 14.76 1.89 4.51
CA LEU A 90 13.73 2.71 3.86
C LEU A 90 14.01 4.21 4.08
N SER A 91 14.42 4.62 5.28
CA SER A 91 14.77 6.00 5.59
C SER A 91 15.97 6.46 4.77
N ASP A 92 17.02 5.63 4.69
CA ASP A 92 18.23 5.91 3.91
C ASP A 92 17.91 6.01 2.40
N LEU A 93 17.03 5.13 1.89
CA LEU A 93 16.57 5.21 0.50
C LEU A 93 15.82 6.51 0.23
N CYS A 94 14.86 6.88 1.09
CA CYS A 94 14.08 8.11 0.94
C CYS A 94 14.98 9.35 0.98
N GLN A 95 15.94 9.37 1.89
CA GLN A 95 16.94 10.45 1.97
C GLN A 95 17.75 10.57 0.66
N LYS A 96 18.31 9.47 0.15
CA LYS A 96 19.07 9.46 -1.11
C LYS A 96 18.21 9.88 -2.32
N LEU A 97 16.93 9.49 -2.36
CA LEU A 97 16.00 9.93 -3.40
C LEU A 97 15.82 11.46 -3.35
N LYS A 98 15.64 12.05 -2.17
CA LYS A 98 15.55 13.51 -1.98
C LYS A 98 16.86 14.23 -2.33
N GLU A 99 18.00 13.69 -1.96
CA GLU A 99 19.31 14.23 -2.35
C GLU A 99 19.51 14.19 -3.88
N SER A 100 19.01 13.14 -4.53
CA SER A 100 19.07 12.99 -5.99
C SER A 100 18.11 13.92 -6.74
N ASN A 101 16.94 14.18 -6.18
CA ASN A 101 15.91 15.08 -6.72
C ASN A 101 15.10 15.68 -5.55
N PRO A 102 15.43 16.89 -5.09
CA PRO A 102 14.73 17.56 -3.99
C PRO A 102 13.24 17.78 -4.25
N ASP A 103 12.82 17.90 -5.51
CA ASP A 103 11.43 18.09 -5.91
C ASP A 103 10.64 16.78 -6.03
N SER A 104 11.26 15.64 -5.74
CA SER A 104 10.56 14.35 -5.79
C SER A 104 9.41 14.30 -4.77
N PHE A 105 8.28 13.75 -5.20
CA PHE A 105 7.14 13.44 -4.34
C PHE A 105 7.17 11.96 -3.98
N ILE A 106 7.48 11.63 -2.74
CA ILE A 106 7.59 10.25 -2.27
C ILE A 106 6.30 9.83 -1.57
N THR A 107 5.64 8.82 -2.14
CA THR A 107 4.53 8.10 -1.51
C THR A 107 5.03 6.77 -0.96
N ILE A 108 4.69 6.46 0.29
CA ILE A 108 4.93 5.14 0.88
C ILE A 108 3.60 4.43 1.05
N GLU A 109 3.47 3.25 0.44
CA GLU A 109 2.33 2.36 0.63
C GLU A 109 2.70 1.27 1.63
N THR A 110 1.97 1.23 2.75
CA THR A 110 2.27 0.33 3.88
C THR A 110 1.00 -0.25 4.48
N ASN A 111 1.09 -1.40 5.13
CA ASN A 111 0.01 -1.91 5.99
C ASN A 111 -0.06 -1.17 7.34
N GLY A 112 0.90 -0.28 7.62
CA GLY A 112 0.95 0.61 8.78
C GLY A 112 1.41 -0.05 10.07
N THR A 113 1.92 -1.29 10.03
CA THR A 113 2.30 -2.01 11.25
C THR A 113 3.68 -1.62 11.81
N TYR A 114 4.49 -0.88 11.04
CA TYR A 114 5.78 -0.36 11.45
C TYR A 114 5.87 1.15 11.25
N PHE A 115 6.66 1.80 12.08
CA PHE A 115 6.86 3.25 12.08
C PHE A 115 8.36 3.55 12.05
N GLY A 116 8.77 4.65 11.41
CA GLY A 116 10.19 4.99 11.33
C GLY A 116 10.47 6.36 10.73
N ASP A 117 11.75 6.71 10.64
CA ASP A 117 12.23 8.03 10.21
C ASP A 117 12.05 8.33 8.71
N PHE A 118 11.68 7.35 7.89
CA PHE A 118 11.31 7.54 6.48
C PHE A 118 10.23 8.61 6.28
N ILE A 119 9.42 8.84 7.29
CA ILE A 119 8.36 9.87 7.31
C ILE A 119 8.93 11.26 7.04
N LYS A 120 10.16 11.56 7.49
CA LYS A 120 10.80 12.86 7.32
C LYS A 120 11.06 13.24 5.86
N TYR A 121 11.05 12.25 4.98
CA TYR A 121 11.38 12.39 3.56
C TYR A 121 10.19 12.10 2.64
N SER A 122 9.02 11.82 3.21
CA SER A 122 7.83 11.42 2.45
C SER A 122 6.77 12.52 2.46
N GLU A 123 6.04 12.68 1.37
CA GLU A 123 4.91 13.62 1.25
C GLU A 123 3.57 12.95 1.54
N LEU A 124 3.46 11.66 1.25
CA LEU A 124 2.21 10.91 1.46
C LEU A 124 2.51 9.52 2.04
N ILE A 125 1.83 9.17 3.12
CA ILE A 125 1.76 7.78 3.59
C ILE A 125 0.37 7.23 3.27
N SER A 126 0.33 6.21 2.42
CA SER A 126 -0.88 5.46 2.09
C SER A 126 -0.96 4.22 2.99
N ILE A 127 -1.70 4.34 4.08
CA ILE A 127 -1.85 3.27 5.06
C ILE A 127 -3.01 2.37 4.63
N SER A 128 -2.75 1.08 4.51
CA SER A 128 -3.74 0.06 4.16
C SER A 128 -3.86 -1.00 5.27
N PRO A 129 -4.56 -0.69 6.37
CA PRO A 129 -4.79 -1.67 7.43
C PRO A 129 -5.49 -2.90 6.86
N LYS A 130 -5.05 -4.09 7.27
CA LYS A 130 -5.61 -5.33 6.74
C LYS A 130 -6.80 -5.78 7.59
N LEU A 131 -7.99 -5.75 6.98
CA LEU A 131 -9.24 -6.13 7.63
C LEU A 131 -9.32 -7.64 7.86
N LYS A 132 -10.24 -8.06 8.69
CA LYS A 132 -10.50 -9.49 8.99
C LYS A 132 -10.81 -10.29 7.73
N SER A 133 -11.40 -9.65 6.72
CA SER A 133 -11.66 -10.23 5.40
C SER A 133 -10.40 -10.62 4.62
N SER A 134 -9.20 -10.16 5.04
CA SER A 134 -7.92 -10.53 4.44
C SER A 134 -7.20 -11.69 5.13
N VAL A 135 -7.76 -12.22 6.23
CA VAL A 135 -7.14 -13.30 7.02
C VAL A 135 -7.16 -14.60 6.23
N PRO A 136 -6.02 -15.30 6.07
CA PRO A 136 -5.91 -16.53 5.29
C PRO A 136 -6.45 -17.73 6.08
N LEU A 137 -7.77 -17.77 6.29
CA LEU A 137 -8.45 -18.80 7.08
C LEU A 137 -8.09 -20.21 6.60
N GLY A 138 -7.87 -21.12 7.56
CA GLY A 138 -7.55 -22.51 7.32
C GLY A 138 -6.11 -22.77 6.82
N THR A 139 -5.24 -21.77 6.82
CA THR A 139 -3.81 -21.92 6.48
C THR A 139 -2.92 -21.83 7.74
N GLU A 140 -1.67 -22.26 7.61
CA GLU A 140 -0.66 -22.13 8.68
C GLU A 140 -0.41 -20.67 9.09
N TYR A 141 -0.70 -19.71 8.21
CA TYR A 141 -0.47 -18.27 8.41
C TYR A 141 -1.62 -17.56 9.14
N GLU A 142 -2.77 -18.20 9.35
CA GLU A 142 -3.97 -17.57 9.93
C GLU A 142 -3.68 -16.86 11.25
N LYS A 143 -3.08 -17.56 12.21
CA LYS A 143 -2.81 -17.03 13.56
C LYS A 143 -1.77 -15.90 13.51
N MET A 144 -0.74 -16.05 12.71
CA MET A 144 0.30 -15.04 12.54
C MET A 144 -0.28 -13.76 11.89
N HIS A 145 -1.08 -13.91 10.84
CA HIS A 145 -1.72 -12.80 10.15
C HIS A 145 -2.68 -12.05 11.09
N GLU A 146 -3.59 -12.76 11.76
CA GLU A 146 -4.56 -12.14 12.69
C GLU A 146 -3.86 -11.37 13.81
N LYS A 147 -2.78 -11.89 14.36
CA LYS A 147 -2.00 -11.23 15.42
C LYS A 147 -1.33 -9.94 14.93
N ASN A 148 -0.84 -9.92 13.69
CA ASN A 148 0.06 -8.87 13.20
C ASN A 148 -0.62 -7.84 12.28
N ARG A 149 -1.88 -8.04 11.83
CA ARG A 149 -2.53 -7.21 10.82
C ARG A 149 -2.88 -5.79 11.27
N LEU A 150 -3.04 -5.55 12.57
CA LEU A 150 -3.34 -4.24 13.12
C LEU A 150 -2.33 -3.88 14.21
N ASN A 151 -1.80 -2.67 14.13
CA ASN A 151 -0.96 -2.08 15.16
C ASN A 151 -1.49 -0.68 15.50
N PHE A 152 -2.38 -0.61 16.47
CA PHE A 152 -3.05 0.65 16.85
C PHE A 152 -2.06 1.70 17.36
N GLU A 153 -0.97 1.30 18.01
CA GLU A 153 0.05 2.26 18.47
C GLU A 153 0.68 3.00 17.29
N THR A 154 1.05 2.28 16.22
CA THR A 154 1.61 2.90 15.02
C THR A 154 0.56 3.71 14.25
N PHE A 155 -0.66 3.22 14.16
CA PHE A 155 -1.76 3.94 13.51
C PHE A 155 -2.03 5.30 14.18
N ILE A 156 -2.07 5.34 15.51
CA ILE A 156 -2.23 6.58 16.27
C ILE A 156 -1.05 7.53 16.01
N LYS A 157 0.19 7.03 16.01
CA LYS A 157 1.37 7.86 15.69
C LYS A 157 1.26 8.49 14.30
N PHE A 158 0.85 7.74 13.29
CA PHE A 158 0.61 8.27 11.95
C PHE A 158 -0.49 9.34 11.95
N ASN A 159 -1.62 9.07 12.59
CA ASN A 159 -2.73 10.03 12.61
C ASN A 159 -2.34 11.35 13.28
N LEU A 160 -1.58 11.31 14.39
CA LEU A 160 -1.07 12.51 15.06
C LEU A 160 -0.16 13.35 14.15
N LEU A 161 0.64 12.74 13.27
CA LEU A 161 1.45 13.47 12.30
C LEU A 161 0.59 14.23 11.29
N LYS A 162 -0.48 13.62 10.82
CA LYS A 162 -1.44 14.26 9.92
C LYS A 162 -2.16 15.43 10.60
N GLU A 163 -2.65 15.23 11.81
CA GLU A 163 -3.35 16.27 12.57
C GLU A 163 -2.46 17.49 12.84
N ASN A 164 -1.16 17.28 12.99
CA ASN A 164 -0.18 18.35 13.13
C ASN A 164 0.31 18.93 11.80
N TYR A 165 -0.29 18.53 10.66
CA TYR A 165 0.05 18.97 9.29
C TYR A 165 1.50 18.73 8.89
N LEU A 166 2.12 17.71 9.46
CA LEU A 166 3.52 17.36 9.17
C LEU A 166 3.66 16.51 7.91
N ILE A 167 2.61 15.72 7.58
CA ILE A 167 2.59 14.83 6.41
C ILE A 167 1.13 14.56 5.99
N ASP A 168 0.91 14.29 4.70
CA ASP A 168 -0.41 13.81 4.26
C ASP A 168 -0.55 12.30 4.45
N ILE A 169 -1.72 11.86 4.88
CA ILE A 169 -2.03 10.45 5.14
C ILE A 169 -3.40 10.13 4.56
N GLN A 170 -3.48 8.99 3.87
CA GLN A 170 -4.74 8.37 3.48
C GLN A 170 -4.87 6.99 4.13
N TRP A 171 -6.08 6.61 4.52
CA TRP A 171 -6.44 5.31 5.05
C TRP A 171 -7.18 4.52 3.97
N LYS A 172 -6.46 3.63 3.27
CA LYS A 172 -6.96 2.89 2.13
C LYS A 172 -7.34 1.46 2.54
N PHE A 173 -8.59 1.10 2.40
CA PHE A 173 -9.10 -0.22 2.76
C PHE A 173 -9.49 -1.01 1.52
N VAL A 174 -9.02 -2.27 1.43
CA VAL A 174 -9.52 -3.23 0.44
C VAL A 174 -10.91 -3.68 0.90
N PHE A 175 -11.92 -3.31 0.13
CA PHE A 175 -13.32 -3.55 0.44
C PHE A 175 -13.81 -4.82 -0.23
N THR A 176 -14.35 -5.75 0.55
CA THR A 176 -14.90 -7.03 0.07
C THR A 176 -16.42 -7.07 0.15
N SER A 177 -17.02 -6.40 1.13
CA SER A 177 -18.47 -6.29 1.32
C SER A 177 -18.81 -5.27 2.42
N GLU A 178 -20.10 -4.88 2.56
CA GLU A 178 -20.57 -3.99 3.64
C GLU A 178 -20.18 -4.46 5.06
N LYS A 179 -19.88 -5.74 5.26
CA LYS A 179 -19.42 -6.25 6.56
C LYS A 179 -18.12 -5.64 7.02
N ASP A 180 -17.28 -5.22 6.08
CA ASP A 180 -16.00 -4.57 6.38
C ASP A 180 -16.17 -3.20 7.05
N ILE A 181 -17.30 -2.51 6.82
CA ILE A 181 -17.55 -1.16 7.36
C ILE A 181 -17.53 -1.12 8.88
N LYS A 182 -18.04 -2.17 9.52
CA LYS A 182 -18.04 -2.26 10.98
C LYS A 182 -16.61 -2.19 11.53
N GLU A 183 -15.70 -2.99 10.98
CA GLU A 183 -14.31 -3.03 11.43
C GLU A 183 -13.56 -1.73 11.06
N ILE A 184 -13.84 -1.15 9.88
CA ILE A 184 -13.28 0.16 9.49
C ILE A 184 -13.67 1.23 10.51
N ARG A 185 -14.93 1.27 10.95
CA ARG A 185 -15.42 2.20 11.98
C ARG A 185 -14.80 1.94 13.36
N GLU A 186 -14.56 0.69 13.72
CA GLU A 186 -13.86 0.32 14.95
C GLU A 186 -12.41 0.83 14.93
N ILE A 187 -11.69 0.63 13.82
CA ILE A 187 -10.32 1.15 13.63
C ILE A 187 -10.34 2.68 13.66
N GLN A 188 -11.26 3.31 12.94
CA GLN A 188 -11.41 4.76 12.92
C GLN A 188 -11.64 5.33 14.32
N SER A 189 -12.55 4.75 15.08
CA SER A 189 -12.85 5.18 16.45
C SER A 189 -11.64 5.07 17.38
N ALA A 190 -10.84 4.03 17.22
CA ALA A 190 -9.64 3.81 18.04
C ALA A 190 -8.47 4.73 17.67
N VAL A 191 -8.37 5.14 16.40
CA VAL A 191 -7.23 5.91 15.87
C VAL A 191 -7.54 7.41 15.74
N GLY A 192 -8.79 7.76 15.41
CA GLY A 192 -9.24 9.16 15.35
C GLY A 192 -9.20 9.82 13.97
N PHE A 193 -8.91 9.10 12.87
CA PHE A 193 -8.90 9.71 11.54
C PHE A 193 -10.32 10.04 11.03
N LYS A 194 -10.39 10.98 10.06
CA LYS A 194 -11.67 11.51 9.55
C LYS A 194 -12.24 10.65 8.42
N ASP A 195 -13.55 10.74 8.18
CA ASP A 195 -14.21 10.10 7.05
C ASP A 195 -13.57 10.49 5.70
N SER A 196 -13.20 11.77 5.56
CA SER A 196 -12.53 12.31 4.37
C SER A 196 -11.14 11.72 4.09
N ASP A 197 -10.57 11.00 5.03
CA ASP A 197 -9.25 10.37 4.90
C ASP A 197 -9.35 8.91 4.48
N ILE A 198 -10.57 8.34 4.52
CA ILE A 198 -10.86 6.96 4.19
C ILE A 198 -11.05 6.80 2.68
N TYR A 199 -10.35 5.83 2.11
CA TYR A 199 -10.48 5.40 0.74
C TYR A 199 -10.90 3.93 0.70
N LEU A 200 -12.04 3.63 0.09
CA LEU A 200 -12.43 2.25 -0.19
C LEU A 200 -12.01 1.87 -1.61
N MET A 201 -11.41 0.72 -1.72
CA MET A 201 -10.92 0.14 -2.95
C MET A 201 -11.53 -1.25 -3.14
N PRO A 202 -12.26 -1.54 -4.23
CA PRO A 202 -12.85 -2.86 -4.44
C PRO A 202 -11.75 -3.93 -4.49
N GLU A 203 -11.99 -5.06 -3.80
CA GLU A 203 -11.13 -6.23 -3.90
C GLU A 203 -11.30 -6.88 -5.26
N GLY A 204 -10.19 -7.30 -5.87
CA GLY A 204 -10.16 -8.01 -7.15
C GLY A 204 -8.79 -7.97 -7.81
N ILE A 205 -8.50 -8.97 -8.61
CA ILE A 205 -7.24 -9.10 -9.38
C ILE A 205 -7.49 -9.11 -10.89
N THR A 206 -8.75 -9.04 -11.31
CA THR A 206 -9.18 -8.92 -12.70
C THR A 206 -10.13 -7.73 -12.89
N ALA A 207 -10.30 -7.27 -14.13
CA ALA A 207 -11.28 -6.23 -14.44
C ALA A 207 -12.70 -6.67 -14.12
N GLU A 208 -13.02 -7.95 -14.30
CA GLU A 208 -14.33 -8.53 -13.95
C GLU A 208 -14.58 -8.46 -12.45
N ASP A 209 -13.61 -8.85 -11.62
CA ASP A 209 -13.73 -8.74 -10.15
C ASP A 209 -14.05 -7.32 -9.74
N LEU A 210 -13.25 -6.35 -10.24
CA LEU A 210 -13.41 -4.94 -9.92
C LEU A 210 -14.78 -4.42 -10.39
N ASN A 211 -15.20 -4.74 -11.62
CA ASN A 211 -16.49 -4.33 -12.17
C ASN A 211 -17.66 -4.86 -11.35
N SER A 212 -17.57 -6.10 -10.85
CA SER A 212 -18.64 -6.73 -10.06
C SER A 212 -18.88 -6.03 -8.72
N LYS A 213 -17.84 -5.41 -8.13
CA LYS A 213 -17.89 -4.76 -6.81
C LYS A 213 -17.93 -3.24 -6.86
N ARG A 214 -17.64 -2.64 -8.02
CA ARG A 214 -17.48 -1.18 -8.18
C ARG A 214 -18.69 -0.40 -7.71
N LEU A 215 -19.87 -0.76 -8.19
CA LEU A 215 -21.10 -0.03 -7.86
C LEU A 215 -21.39 -0.10 -6.37
N GLU A 216 -21.34 -1.28 -5.76
CA GLU A 216 -21.52 -1.45 -4.32
C GLU A 216 -20.52 -0.61 -3.52
N THR A 217 -19.23 -0.66 -3.91
CA THR A 217 -18.18 0.13 -3.23
C THR A 217 -18.46 1.63 -3.31
N ILE A 218 -18.90 2.14 -4.47
CA ILE A 218 -19.24 3.57 -4.67
C ILE A 218 -20.44 3.96 -3.81
N GLU A 219 -21.51 3.15 -3.79
CA GLU A 219 -22.70 3.40 -2.98
C GLU A 219 -22.37 3.44 -1.49
N VAL A 220 -21.52 2.54 -1.02
CA VAL A 220 -21.01 2.52 0.36
C VAL A 220 -20.17 3.76 0.65
N CYS A 221 -19.34 4.21 -0.27
CA CYS A 221 -18.58 5.46 -0.12
C CYS A 221 -19.51 6.66 0.02
N ILE A 222 -20.52 6.79 -0.83
CA ILE A 222 -21.51 7.88 -0.78
C ILE A 222 -22.25 7.87 0.55
N LYS A 223 -22.74 6.71 0.99
CA LYS A 223 -23.49 6.54 2.24
C LYS A 223 -22.68 6.91 3.49
N ASN A 224 -21.35 6.70 3.47
CA ASN A 224 -20.47 6.89 4.61
C ASN A 224 -19.60 8.15 4.52
N ASN A 225 -19.71 8.94 3.44
CA ASN A 225 -18.83 10.08 3.15
C ASN A 225 -17.35 9.70 3.07
N PHE A 226 -17.06 8.52 2.49
CA PHE A 226 -15.72 8.04 2.20
C PHE A 226 -15.32 8.36 0.75
N ASN A 227 -14.02 8.32 0.46
CA ASN A 227 -13.53 8.42 -0.90
C ASN A 227 -13.51 7.03 -1.55
N TYR A 228 -13.84 7.00 -2.84
CA TYR A 228 -13.65 5.82 -3.68
C TYR A 228 -12.28 5.89 -4.37
N THR A 229 -11.61 4.77 -4.51
CA THR A 229 -10.47 4.61 -5.41
C THR A 229 -10.58 3.31 -6.19
N ASP A 230 -10.24 3.35 -7.47
CA ASP A 230 -10.16 2.16 -8.31
C ASP A 230 -8.74 1.58 -8.31
N ARG A 231 -8.51 0.58 -9.15
CA ARG A 231 -7.20 -0.04 -9.43
C ARG A 231 -6.92 0.10 -10.93
N LEU A 232 -6.51 1.31 -11.35
CA LEU A 232 -6.35 1.65 -12.77
C LEU A 232 -5.41 0.71 -13.50
N HIS A 233 -4.35 0.24 -12.85
CA HIS A 233 -3.40 -0.70 -13.44
C HIS A 233 -4.04 -2.06 -13.74
N ILE A 234 -4.92 -2.57 -12.84
CA ILE A 234 -5.67 -3.82 -13.10
C ILE A 234 -6.64 -3.63 -14.27
N LEU A 235 -7.32 -2.49 -14.34
CA LEU A 235 -8.26 -2.19 -15.43
C LEU A 235 -7.56 -2.08 -16.78
N ALA A 236 -6.35 -1.49 -16.81
CA ALA A 236 -5.61 -1.25 -18.04
C ALA A 236 -4.84 -2.49 -18.54
N TRP A 237 -4.21 -3.23 -17.64
CA TRP A 237 -3.25 -4.28 -18.00
C TRP A 237 -3.54 -5.64 -17.35
N GLY A 238 -4.58 -5.75 -16.53
CA GLY A 238 -4.80 -6.92 -15.67
C GLY A 238 -3.74 -7.01 -14.54
N ASN A 239 -3.66 -8.16 -13.89
CA ASN A 239 -2.68 -8.39 -12.82
C ASN A 239 -1.27 -8.70 -13.38
N LYS A 240 -0.76 -7.81 -14.23
CA LYS A 240 0.55 -7.94 -14.86
C LYS A 240 1.63 -7.27 -13.99
N ARG A 241 2.79 -7.91 -13.85
CA ARG A 241 3.95 -7.34 -13.15
C ARG A 241 4.63 -6.25 -13.99
N GLY A 242 5.17 -5.22 -13.32
CA GLY A 242 6.01 -4.19 -13.94
C GLY A 242 5.26 -3.16 -14.80
N VAL A 243 3.95 -2.99 -14.57
CA VAL A 243 3.10 -2.02 -15.30
C VAL A 243 2.32 -1.14 -14.36
#